data_431ae9872751f17e69155732bc99dd45
#
_entry.id   431ae9872751f17e69155732bc99dd45
#
_cell.length_a   1.000
_cell.length_b   1.000
_cell.length_c   1.000
_cell.angle_alpha   90.00
_cell.angle_beta   90.00
_cell.angle_gamma   90.00
#
_symmetry.space_group_name_H-M   'P 1'
#
loop_
_entity.id
_entity.type
_entity.pdbx_description
1 polymer ?
#
loop_
_entity_poly.entity_id
_entity_poly.type
_entity_poly.pdbx_seq_one_letter_code
_entity_poly.pdbx_strand_id
1 'polypeptide(L)'
;MSDWLPHSLPERVDINGLTFVPLTPALVEPDYAAVKRDIPMLRAWSGDDWPTEKFPIESNLEDLVRHDREQTERVALTYSVLLDAMVQGCIYVQPLLESFDERELENLSAAADVGDIVVRGWLHDRPAIDLIAACMSWLGNEPFEFSRLWWQTNANCTDQLAACEELRLRRVLSVRGDDQTWEMRA
;
A
#
# COMPACT_ATOMS: atom_id res chain seq x y z
N MET A 1 -1.12 20.55 10.12
CA MET A 1 -1.35 19.22 9.54
C MET A 1 -2.78 18.84 9.87
N SER A 2 -3.61 18.58 8.87
CA SER A 2 -4.95 18.01 9.11
C SER A 2 -4.77 16.62 9.68
N ASP A 3 -5.49 16.30 10.73
CA ASP A 3 -5.48 14.95 11.30
C ASP A 3 -6.32 14.04 10.37
N TRP A 4 -5.66 13.45 9.38
CA TRP A 4 -6.30 12.62 8.35
C TRP A 4 -6.59 11.20 8.84
N LEU A 5 -6.07 10.85 10.03
CA LEU A 5 -6.22 9.54 10.61
C LEU A 5 -7.23 9.54 11.77
N PRO A 6 -7.93 8.44 12.02
CA PRO A 6 -8.78 8.29 13.20
C PRO A 6 -7.94 8.39 14.48
N HIS A 7 -8.59 8.77 15.59
CA HIS A 7 -7.91 8.95 16.89
C HIS A 7 -7.12 7.69 17.32
N SER A 8 -7.68 6.51 17.08
CA SER A 8 -7.06 5.22 17.39
C SER A 8 -6.88 4.41 16.13
N LEU A 9 -5.66 3.94 15.88
CA LEU A 9 -5.36 3.05 14.76
C LEU A 9 -5.56 1.58 15.18
N PRO A 10 -6.14 0.75 14.30
CA PRO A 10 -6.30 -0.67 14.60
C PRO A 10 -4.95 -1.39 14.75
N GLU A 11 -4.81 -2.15 15.83
CA GLU A 11 -3.65 -3.03 16.04
C GLU A 11 -3.75 -4.33 15.21
N ARG A 12 -4.97 -4.70 14.83
CA ARG A 12 -5.25 -5.88 14.01
C ARG A 12 -6.57 -5.73 13.30
N VAL A 13 -6.60 -6.11 12.03
CA VAL A 13 -7.82 -6.19 11.22
C VAL A 13 -7.84 -7.50 10.46
N ASP A 14 -8.94 -8.23 10.55
CA ASP A 14 -9.15 -9.49 9.82
C ASP A 14 -10.27 -9.28 8.79
N ILE A 15 -9.92 -9.36 7.50
CA ILE A 15 -10.85 -9.18 6.37
C ILE A 15 -10.57 -10.20 5.28
N ASN A 16 -11.60 -10.94 4.87
CA ASN A 16 -11.54 -11.87 3.74
C ASN A 16 -10.40 -12.92 3.86
N GLY A 17 -10.05 -13.30 5.08
CA GLY A 17 -8.97 -14.25 5.35
C GLY A 17 -7.56 -13.63 5.30
N LEU A 18 -7.46 -12.32 5.12
CA LEU A 18 -6.23 -11.56 5.31
C LEU A 18 -6.23 -10.92 6.70
N THR A 19 -5.08 -10.91 7.35
CA THR A 19 -4.87 -10.19 8.61
C THR A 19 -3.90 -9.04 8.38
N PHE A 20 -4.29 -7.84 8.78
CA PHE A 20 -3.46 -6.65 8.74
C PHE A 20 -2.98 -6.31 10.15
N VAL A 21 -1.67 -6.14 10.32
CA VAL A 21 -1.05 -5.70 11.57
C VAL A 21 -0.05 -4.58 11.28
N PRO A 22 0.12 -3.58 12.16
CA PRO A 22 1.11 -2.54 11.96
C PRO A 22 2.50 -3.12 11.69
N LEU A 23 3.19 -2.60 10.66
CA LEU A 23 4.57 -2.98 10.37
C LEU A 23 5.50 -2.34 11.40
N THR A 24 6.05 -3.15 12.28
CA THR A 24 6.96 -2.73 13.35
C THR A 24 8.29 -3.47 13.29
N PRO A 25 9.36 -2.96 13.93
CA PRO A 25 10.65 -3.65 14.01
C PRO A 25 10.58 -5.08 14.55
N ALA A 26 9.54 -5.43 15.30
CA ALA A 26 9.33 -6.79 15.81
C ALA A 26 9.07 -7.82 14.69
N LEU A 27 8.68 -7.36 13.50
CA LEU A 27 8.40 -8.20 12.33
C LEU A 27 9.60 -8.34 11.39
N VAL A 28 10.80 -7.87 11.75
CA VAL A 28 11.95 -7.81 10.83
C VAL A 28 12.29 -9.15 10.20
N GLU A 29 12.31 -10.23 10.98
CA GLU A 29 12.68 -11.56 10.45
C GLU A 29 11.62 -12.12 9.48
N PRO A 30 10.33 -12.20 9.84
CA PRO A 30 9.31 -12.70 8.91
C PRO A 30 9.11 -11.78 7.71
N ASP A 31 9.22 -10.46 7.86
CA ASP A 31 9.13 -9.51 6.77
C ASP A 31 10.33 -9.67 5.81
N TYR A 32 11.55 -9.72 6.33
CA TYR A 32 12.74 -9.97 5.53
C TYR A 32 12.66 -11.29 4.74
N ALA A 33 12.13 -12.35 5.37
CA ALA A 33 11.94 -13.62 4.68
C ALA A 33 10.96 -13.50 3.52
N ALA A 34 9.86 -12.74 3.68
CA ALA A 34 8.90 -12.45 2.63
C ALA A 34 9.53 -11.63 1.50
N VAL A 35 10.26 -10.55 1.82
CA VAL A 35 10.97 -9.70 0.84
C VAL A 35 11.98 -10.53 0.04
N LYS A 36 12.77 -11.38 0.68
CA LYS A 36 13.77 -12.22 -0.01
C LYS A 36 13.13 -13.28 -0.90
N ARG A 37 12.00 -13.82 -0.52
CA ARG A 37 11.24 -14.80 -1.33
C ARG A 37 10.74 -14.17 -2.63
N ASP A 38 10.30 -12.91 -2.57
CA ASP A 38 9.50 -12.27 -3.62
C ASP A 38 10.26 -11.21 -4.43
N ILE A 39 11.60 -11.24 -4.43
CA ILE A 39 12.44 -10.25 -5.15
C ILE A 39 11.97 -9.96 -6.58
N PRO A 40 11.69 -10.93 -7.46
CA PRO A 40 11.25 -10.63 -8.82
C PRO A 40 9.90 -9.92 -8.88
N MET A 41 8.95 -10.30 -8.03
CA MET A 41 7.64 -9.69 -7.94
C MET A 41 7.75 -8.27 -7.39
N LEU A 42 8.56 -8.07 -6.34
CA LEU A 42 8.78 -6.76 -5.72
C LEU A 42 9.47 -5.76 -6.66
N ARG A 43 10.39 -6.21 -7.52
CA ARG A 43 10.98 -5.37 -8.57
C ARG A 43 9.97 -4.94 -9.63
N ALA A 44 9.07 -5.84 -10.02
CA ALA A 44 7.96 -5.47 -10.91
C ALA A 44 7.01 -4.47 -10.23
N TRP A 45 6.77 -4.63 -8.93
CA TRP A 45 5.89 -3.76 -8.15
C TRP A 45 6.52 -2.39 -7.87
N SER A 46 7.80 -2.33 -7.48
CA SER A 46 8.49 -1.06 -7.24
C SER A 46 8.77 -0.29 -8.52
N GLY A 47 8.94 -0.99 -9.63
CA GLY A 47 9.35 -0.41 -10.91
C GLY A 47 10.85 -0.09 -10.97
N ASP A 48 11.64 -0.59 -10.04
CA ASP A 48 13.07 -0.38 -9.94
C ASP A 48 13.83 -1.66 -9.51
N ASP A 49 15.12 -1.53 -9.14
CA ASP A 49 15.96 -2.65 -8.71
C ASP A 49 15.77 -3.05 -7.23
N TRP A 50 14.79 -2.45 -6.53
CA TRP A 50 14.49 -2.84 -5.15
C TRP A 50 13.54 -4.05 -5.09
N PRO A 51 13.81 -5.01 -4.20
CA PRO A 51 15.00 -5.18 -3.38
C PRO A 51 16.17 -5.76 -4.20
N THR A 52 17.39 -5.35 -3.87
CA THR A 52 18.58 -5.94 -4.50
C THR A 52 18.78 -7.38 -4.03
N GLU A 53 19.52 -8.20 -4.81
CA GLU A 53 19.81 -9.59 -4.40
C GLU A 53 20.58 -9.69 -3.09
N LYS A 54 21.40 -8.68 -2.81
CA LYS A 54 22.21 -8.57 -1.59
C LYS A 54 21.56 -7.69 -0.52
N PHE A 55 20.25 -7.42 -0.66
CA PHE A 55 19.50 -6.66 0.34
C PHE A 55 19.66 -7.29 1.73
N PRO A 56 20.35 -6.62 2.68
CA PRO A 56 20.64 -7.18 4.00
C PRO A 56 19.47 -6.97 4.97
N ILE A 57 19.42 -7.81 6.00
CA ILE A 57 18.38 -7.70 7.02
C ILE A 57 18.45 -6.38 7.81
N GLU A 58 19.64 -5.82 7.93
CA GLU A 58 19.86 -4.52 8.58
C GLU A 58 19.15 -3.40 7.84
N SER A 59 19.19 -3.40 6.50
CA SER A 59 18.45 -2.43 5.69
C SER A 59 16.94 -2.63 5.79
N ASN A 60 16.49 -3.88 5.89
CA ASN A 60 15.08 -4.17 6.17
C ASN A 60 14.66 -3.62 7.54
N LEU A 61 15.48 -3.81 8.57
CA LEU A 61 15.21 -3.26 9.90
C LEU A 61 15.12 -1.72 9.88
N GLU A 62 16.05 -1.06 9.16
CA GLU A 62 16.01 0.40 8.99
C GLU A 62 14.70 0.87 8.35
N ASP A 63 14.21 0.14 7.34
CA ASP A 63 12.92 0.41 6.70
C ASP A 63 11.76 0.23 7.68
N LEU A 64 11.74 -0.85 8.46
CA LEU A 64 10.70 -1.08 9.45
C LEU A 64 10.68 -0.01 10.55
N VAL A 65 11.85 0.41 11.02
CA VAL A 65 11.99 1.51 11.99
C VAL A 65 11.46 2.82 11.41
N ARG A 66 11.72 3.09 10.14
CA ARG A 66 11.19 4.27 9.45
C ARG A 66 9.67 4.23 9.37
N HIS A 67 9.09 3.12 8.95
CA HIS A 67 7.63 2.96 8.83
C HIS A 67 6.91 3.03 10.17
N ASP A 68 7.46 2.44 11.23
CA ASP A 68 6.92 2.52 12.58
C ASP A 68 6.91 3.96 13.10
N ARG A 69 7.99 4.71 12.83
CA ARG A 69 8.06 6.14 13.15
C ARG A 69 7.04 6.94 12.33
N GLU A 70 6.94 6.76 11.02
CA GLU A 70 5.98 7.45 10.15
C GLU A 70 4.53 7.22 10.62
N GLN A 71 4.21 6.01 11.08
CA GLN A 71 2.89 5.70 11.65
C GLN A 71 2.68 6.38 13.00
N THR A 72 3.70 6.40 13.87
CA THR A 72 3.65 7.11 15.17
C THR A 72 3.49 8.62 14.99
N GLU A 73 4.20 9.20 14.02
CA GLU A 73 4.12 10.61 13.64
C GLU A 73 2.87 10.96 12.81
N ARG A 74 2.06 9.95 12.46
CA ARG A 74 0.82 10.06 11.66
C ARG A 74 1.05 10.64 10.26
N VAL A 75 2.22 10.37 9.69
CA VAL A 75 2.60 10.80 8.33
C VAL A 75 2.16 9.79 7.28
N ALA A 76 2.31 8.51 7.59
CA ALA A 76 1.90 7.39 6.73
C ALA A 76 1.47 6.21 7.59
N LEU A 77 0.73 5.26 7.00
CA LEU A 77 0.43 3.97 7.62
C LEU A 77 1.07 2.85 6.81
N THR A 78 1.67 1.91 7.51
CA THR A 78 2.20 0.69 6.90
C THR A 78 1.74 -0.52 7.70
N TYR A 79 1.09 -1.47 7.01
CA TYR A 79 0.61 -2.70 7.61
C TYR A 79 1.18 -3.91 6.89
N SER A 80 1.75 -4.85 7.64
CA SER A 80 2.02 -6.20 7.13
C SER A 80 0.71 -6.92 6.88
N VAL A 81 0.66 -7.66 5.78
CA VAL A 81 -0.46 -8.56 5.45
C VAL A 81 -0.05 -9.98 5.76
N LEU A 82 -0.79 -10.61 6.66
CA LEU A 82 -0.55 -11.98 7.07
C LEU A 82 -1.61 -12.91 6.51
N LEU A 83 -1.17 -14.09 6.09
CA LEU A 83 -2.01 -15.25 5.81
C LEU A 83 -1.48 -16.41 6.65
N ASP A 84 -2.36 -17.07 7.40
CA ASP A 84 -1.99 -18.16 8.34
C ASP A 84 -0.84 -17.77 9.29
N ALA A 85 -0.87 -16.54 9.81
CA ALA A 85 0.12 -15.93 10.69
C ALA A 85 1.52 -15.72 10.08
N MET A 86 1.68 -15.89 8.77
CA MET A 86 2.92 -15.63 8.04
C MET A 86 2.81 -14.33 7.25
N VAL A 87 3.86 -13.52 7.22
CA VAL A 87 3.91 -12.32 6.38
C VAL A 87 3.93 -12.73 4.91
N GLN A 88 2.92 -12.27 4.20
CA GLN A 88 2.71 -12.54 2.77
C GLN A 88 2.63 -11.27 1.94
N GLY A 89 2.62 -10.10 2.56
CA GLY A 89 2.49 -8.85 1.86
C GLY A 89 2.62 -7.64 2.76
N CYS A 90 2.47 -6.48 2.15
CA CYS A 90 2.46 -5.21 2.84
C CYS A 90 1.56 -4.22 2.12
N ILE A 91 0.94 -3.30 2.86
CA ILE A 91 0.28 -2.12 2.30
C ILE A 91 0.86 -0.84 2.87
N TYR A 92 0.88 0.18 2.06
CA TYR A 92 1.34 1.53 2.37
C TYR A 92 0.20 2.49 2.06
N VAL A 93 -0.16 3.34 3.02
CA VAL A 93 -1.25 4.31 2.92
C VAL A 93 -0.73 5.68 3.27
N GLN A 94 -0.96 6.65 2.40
CA GLN A 94 -0.47 8.01 2.55
C GLN A 94 -1.52 9.03 2.08
N PRO A 95 -1.53 10.26 2.59
CA PRO A 95 -2.32 11.34 2.01
C PRO A 95 -1.93 11.55 0.54
N LEU A 96 -2.93 11.60 -0.34
CA LEU A 96 -2.68 11.70 -1.79
C LEU A 96 -1.88 12.95 -2.14
N LEU A 97 -2.26 14.10 -1.59
CA LEU A 97 -1.63 15.38 -1.92
C LEU A 97 -0.18 15.50 -1.43
N GLU A 98 0.21 14.70 -0.43
CA GLU A 98 1.58 14.68 0.11
C GLU A 98 2.47 13.65 -0.62
N SER A 99 1.85 12.76 -1.40
CA SER A 99 2.53 11.66 -2.09
C SER A 99 2.99 12.02 -3.51
N PHE A 100 2.47 13.11 -4.06
CA PHE A 100 2.71 13.55 -5.43
C PHE A 100 3.15 15.01 -5.46
N ASP A 101 4.03 15.36 -6.42
CA ASP A 101 4.39 16.75 -6.66
C ASP A 101 3.27 17.52 -7.40
N GLU A 102 3.38 18.86 -7.47
CA GLU A 102 2.35 19.72 -8.10
C GLU A 102 2.04 19.32 -9.54
N ARG A 103 3.06 18.94 -10.32
CA ARG A 103 2.90 18.55 -11.72
C ARG A 103 2.21 17.20 -11.85
N GLU A 104 2.49 16.28 -10.94
CA GLU A 104 1.83 14.97 -10.87
C GLU A 104 0.36 15.14 -10.48
N LEU A 105 0.07 16.03 -9.52
CA LEU A 105 -1.29 16.36 -9.10
C LEU A 105 -2.12 17.01 -10.22
N GLU A 106 -1.52 17.87 -11.06
CA GLU A 106 -2.20 18.41 -12.24
C GLU A 106 -2.68 17.30 -13.18
N ASN A 107 -1.92 16.22 -13.32
CA ASN A 107 -2.28 15.07 -14.16
C ASN A 107 -3.35 14.17 -13.53
N LEU A 108 -3.48 14.16 -12.19
CA LEU A 108 -4.54 13.41 -11.48
C LEU A 108 -5.93 14.02 -11.67
N SER A 109 -6.04 15.03 -12.55
CA SER A 109 -7.25 15.80 -12.82
C SER A 109 -7.74 16.63 -11.65
N ALA A 110 -8.49 17.68 -11.94
CA ALA A 110 -9.05 18.67 -11.01
C ALA A 110 -9.94 18.12 -9.87
N ALA A 111 -9.77 16.86 -9.48
CA ALA A 111 -10.64 16.13 -8.58
C ALA A 111 -9.96 15.55 -7.33
N ALA A 112 -8.67 15.78 -7.09
CA ALA A 112 -8.01 15.33 -5.84
C ALA A 112 -8.35 16.30 -4.70
N ASP A 113 -8.87 15.78 -3.60
CA ASP A 113 -9.26 16.56 -2.40
C ASP A 113 -8.33 16.31 -1.22
N VAL A 114 -8.40 17.28 -0.26
CA VAL A 114 -7.71 17.17 1.04
C VAL A 114 -8.30 16.05 1.85
N GLY A 115 -8.04 14.92 1.83
CA GLY A 115 -8.62 13.77 2.54
C GLY A 115 -8.61 12.52 1.68
N ASP A 116 -8.20 12.69 0.41
CA ASP A 116 -7.92 11.55 -0.43
C ASP A 116 -6.65 10.86 0.03
N ILE A 117 -6.65 9.55 -0.07
CA ILE A 117 -5.48 8.73 0.25
C ILE A 117 -5.05 7.90 -0.96
N VAL A 118 -3.76 7.65 -1.06
CA VAL A 118 -3.19 6.68 -1.98
C VAL A 118 -2.76 5.43 -1.22
N VAL A 119 -3.07 4.29 -1.78
CA VAL A 119 -2.73 2.96 -1.27
C VAL A 119 -1.84 2.27 -2.29
N ARG A 120 -0.75 1.70 -1.84
CA ARG A 120 0.09 0.75 -2.57
C ARG A 120 0.18 -0.54 -1.77
N GLY A 121 0.41 -1.66 -2.43
CA GLY A 121 0.61 -2.91 -1.71
C GLY A 121 1.04 -4.04 -2.61
N TRP A 122 1.51 -5.09 -1.98
CA TRP A 122 1.87 -6.34 -2.62
C TRP A 122 1.41 -7.52 -1.76
N LEU A 123 1.11 -8.63 -2.40
CA LEU A 123 0.64 -9.84 -1.76
C LEU A 123 1.16 -11.07 -2.52
N HIS A 124 1.69 -12.04 -1.77
CA HIS A 124 2.10 -13.35 -2.24
C HIS A 124 0.99 -14.39 -2.01
N ASP A 125 0.99 -15.45 -2.77
CA ASP A 125 0.11 -16.64 -2.66
C ASP A 125 -1.41 -16.37 -2.73
N ARG A 126 -1.82 -15.16 -3.09
CA ARG A 126 -3.22 -14.78 -3.27
C ARG A 126 -3.36 -13.83 -4.46
N PRO A 127 -4.49 -13.87 -5.18
CA PRO A 127 -4.76 -12.90 -6.24
C PRO A 127 -4.72 -11.45 -5.72
N ALA A 128 -4.16 -10.53 -6.51
CA ALA A 128 -4.10 -9.11 -6.14
C ALA A 128 -5.46 -8.49 -5.84
N ILE A 129 -6.53 -9.00 -6.47
CA ILE A 129 -7.90 -8.56 -6.23
C ILE A 129 -8.33 -8.72 -4.77
N ASP A 130 -7.85 -9.76 -4.08
CA ASP A 130 -8.18 -9.99 -2.67
C ASP A 130 -7.62 -8.88 -1.78
N LEU A 131 -6.38 -8.43 -2.06
CA LEU A 131 -5.75 -7.34 -1.33
C LEU A 131 -6.47 -6.00 -1.60
N ILE A 132 -6.70 -5.69 -2.89
CA ILE A 132 -7.33 -4.43 -3.29
C ILE A 132 -8.75 -4.33 -2.70
N ALA A 133 -9.55 -5.39 -2.83
CA ALA A 133 -10.91 -5.44 -2.29
C ALA A 133 -10.92 -5.36 -0.74
N ALA A 134 -9.97 -5.98 -0.06
CA ALA A 134 -9.83 -5.88 1.39
C ALA A 134 -9.48 -4.43 1.82
N CYS A 135 -8.55 -3.78 1.13
CA CYS A 135 -8.21 -2.37 1.39
C CYS A 135 -9.42 -1.44 1.16
N MET A 136 -10.16 -1.61 0.07
CA MET A 136 -11.39 -0.85 -0.19
C MET A 136 -12.40 -1.01 0.94
N SER A 137 -12.64 -2.26 1.35
CA SER A 137 -13.60 -2.56 2.41
C SER A 137 -13.17 -2.01 3.77
N TRP A 138 -11.89 -2.11 4.09
CA TRP A 138 -11.38 -1.66 5.38
C TRP A 138 -11.27 -0.14 5.48
N LEU A 139 -10.59 0.48 4.53
CA LEU A 139 -10.28 1.91 4.58
C LEU A 139 -11.49 2.79 4.24
N GLY A 140 -12.47 2.24 3.53
CA GLY A 140 -13.75 2.92 3.22
C GLY A 140 -14.78 2.86 4.35
N ASN A 141 -14.51 2.13 5.44
CA ASN A 141 -15.42 1.98 6.57
C ASN A 141 -14.75 2.42 7.88
N GLU A 142 -15.55 2.44 8.97
CA GLU A 142 -15.01 2.74 10.31
C GLU A 142 -13.78 1.86 10.64
N PRO A 143 -12.74 2.44 11.28
CA PRO A 143 -12.67 3.80 11.84
C PRO A 143 -12.14 4.85 10.86
N PHE A 144 -11.81 4.52 9.61
CA PHE A 144 -11.17 5.42 8.65
C PHE A 144 -12.17 6.24 7.84
N GLU A 145 -13.19 5.60 7.28
CA GLU A 145 -14.26 6.23 6.48
C GLU A 145 -13.76 7.13 5.34
N PHE A 146 -12.63 6.76 4.73
CA PHE A 146 -12.14 7.50 3.57
C PHE A 146 -13.14 7.38 2.42
N SER A 147 -13.68 8.51 1.99
CA SER A 147 -14.66 8.57 0.91
C SER A 147 -14.06 8.28 -0.45
N ARG A 148 -12.76 8.48 -0.61
CA ARG A 148 -12.05 8.26 -1.86
C ARG A 148 -10.65 7.74 -1.62
N LEU A 149 -10.38 6.58 -2.22
CA LEU A 149 -9.11 5.90 -2.18
C LEU A 149 -8.53 5.83 -3.59
N TRP A 150 -7.22 5.87 -3.68
CA TRP A 150 -6.48 5.74 -4.92
C TRP A 150 -5.55 4.54 -4.81
N TRP A 151 -5.66 3.59 -5.73
CA TRP A 151 -4.72 2.48 -5.81
C TRP A 151 -3.61 2.82 -6.79
N GLN A 152 -2.36 2.74 -6.35
CA GLN A 152 -1.21 2.93 -7.22
C GLN A 152 -0.48 1.60 -7.43
N THR A 153 -0.20 1.27 -8.68
CA THR A 153 0.55 0.09 -9.08
C THR A 153 1.46 0.41 -10.26
N ASN A 154 2.49 -0.42 -10.47
CA ASN A 154 3.36 -0.30 -11.63
C ASN A 154 2.78 -1.03 -12.85
N ALA A 155 3.08 -0.54 -14.05
CA ALA A 155 2.62 -1.15 -15.31
C ALA A 155 3.12 -2.59 -15.51
N ASN A 156 4.18 -2.99 -14.80
CA ASN A 156 4.71 -4.35 -14.82
C ASN A 156 3.93 -5.34 -13.93
N CYS A 157 3.05 -4.85 -13.04
CA CYS A 157 2.19 -5.66 -12.18
C CYS A 157 0.89 -6.03 -12.90
N THR A 158 0.97 -6.94 -13.86
CA THR A 158 -0.17 -7.32 -14.72
C THR A 158 -1.35 -7.91 -13.95
N ASP A 159 -1.10 -8.58 -12.84
CA ASP A 159 -2.12 -9.13 -11.93
C ASP A 159 -2.87 -8.02 -11.19
N GLN A 160 -2.18 -7.00 -10.71
CA GLN A 160 -2.81 -5.84 -10.08
C GLN A 160 -3.61 -5.01 -11.10
N LEU A 161 -3.09 -4.84 -12.32
CA LEU A 161 -3.83 -4.16 -13.38
C LEU A 161 -5.12 -4.90 -13.73
N ALA A 162 -5.06 -6.22 -13.90
CA ALA A 162 -6.24 -7.04 -14.14
C ALA A 162 -7.25 -6.96 -12.98
N ALA A 163 -6.78 -6.97 -11.73
CA ALA A 163 -7.61 -6.80 -10.56
C ALA A 163 -8.32 -5.43 -10.52
N CYS A 164 -7.63 -4.35 -10.88
CA CYS A 164 -8.23 -3.03 -10.98
C CYS A 164 -9.34 -2.98 -12.04
N GLU A 165 -9.14 -3.61 -13.19
CA GLU A 165 -10.14 -3.71 -14.26
C GLU A 165 -11.35 -4.56 -13.81
N GLU A 166 -11.12 -5.69 -13.15
CA GLU A 166 -12.19 -6.58 -12.65
C GLU A 166 -13.05 -5.87 -11.59
N LEU A 167 -12.41 -5.11 -10.70
CA LEU A 167 -13.09 -4.26 -9.71
C LEU A 167 -13.73 -3.00 -10.32
N ARG A 168 -13.57 -2.79 -11.64
CA ARG A 168 -14.09 -1.63 -12.37
C ARG A 168 -13.62 -0.29 -11.81
N LEU A 169 -12.40 -0.23 -11.32
CA LEU A 169 -11.81 1.00 -10.85
C LEU A 169 -11.61 1.96 -12.04
N ARG A 170 -11.71 3.25 -11.76
CA ARG A 170 -11.49 4.27 -12.79
C ARG A 170 -10.00 4.54 -12.95
N ARG A 171 -9.43 4.12 -14.06
CA ARG A 171 -8.04 4.45 -14.37
C ARG A 171 -7.87 5.96 -14.56
N VAL A 172 -6.91 6.52 -13.85
CA VAL A 172 -6.40 7.88 -14.04
C VAL A 172 -5.02 7.76 -14.68
N LEU A 173 -4.64 8.69 -15.53
CA LEU A 173 -3.38 8.64 -16.28
C LEU A 173 -2.18 8.44 -15.34
N SER A 174 -1.16 7.74 -15.86
CA SER A 174 0.12 7.56 -15.17
C SER A 174 0.67 8.89 -14.69
N VAL A 175 0.99 8.94 -13.41
CA VAL A 175 1.48 10.15 -12.76
C VAL A 175 2.99 10.16 -12.75
N ARG A 176 3.63 9.00 -12.59
CA ARG A 176 5.07 8.85 -12.45
C ARG A 176 5.57 7.65 -13.23
N GLY A 177 6.31 7.90 -14.33
CA GLY A 177 6.90 6.83 -15.15
C GLY A 177 5.88 5.77 -15.58
N ASP A 178 6.14 4.52 -15.21
CA ASP A 178 5.28 3.37 -15.48
C ASP A 178 4.22 3.12 -14.39
N ASP A 179 4.14 3.98 -13.36
CA ASP A 179 3.13 3.86 -12.32
C ASP A 179 1.76 4.29 -12.84
N GLN A 180 0.76 3.49 -12.51
CA GLN A 180 -0.65 3.72 -12.83
C GLN A 180 -1.46 3.91 -11.56
N THR A 181 -2.31 4.91 -11.58
CA THR A 181 -3.16 5.27 -10.45
C THR A 181 -4.63 5.05 -10.82
N TRP A 182 -5.36 4.39 -9.93
CA TRP A 182 -6.74 3.99 -10.10
C TRP A 182 -7.60 4.53 -8.97
N GLU A 183 -8.67 5.23 -9.30
CA GLU A 183 -9.62 5.73 -8.31
C GLU A 183 -10.56 4.60 -7.88
N MET A 184 -10.59 4.38 -6.56
CA MET A 184 -11.54 3.51 -5.90
C MET A 184 -12.64 4.39 -5.27
N ARG A 185 -13.90 4.06 -5.52
CA ARG A 185 -15.03 4.70 -4.83
C ARG A 185 -15.58 3.72 -3.80
N ALA A 186 -15.61 4.16 -2.55
CA ALA A 186 -16.26 3.42 -1.48
C ALA A 186 -17.77 3.34 -1.70
#